data_cc9b8c33da57bea81f85df6c57c6e6e1
#
_entry.id   cc9b8c33da57bea81f85df6c57c6e6e1
#
_cell.length_a   1.000
_cell.length_b   1.000
_cell.length_c   1.000
_cell.angle_alpha   90.00
_cell.angle_beta   90.00
_cell.angle_gamma   90.00
#
_symmetry.space_group_name_H-M   'P 1'
#
loop_
_entity.id
_entity.type
_entity.pdbx_description
1 polymer ?
#
loop_
_entity_poly.entity_id
_entity_poly.type
_entity_poly.pdbx_seq_one_letter_code
_entity_poly.pdbx_strand_id
1 'polypeptide(L)'
;ISVFAGTNDYNKARPIGSFYTEPVEEKVIVGYDGEEPRYGTRKHRDLIFDTATFCGSINFVLGHLRTLYPTKPIYLMTPIHRAYAKFGGDNIQYDELYANSGGVFFDEYVETVKKAANVWACPLIDLNALCGLYPRNDTHAALFFANESTDRLHPSAGGHKRMAQAIAHALRAVSPYDHE
;
A
#
# COMPACT_ATOMS: atom_id res chain seq x y z
N ILE A 1 7.81 -12.13 3.55
CA ILE A 1 6.57 -11.60 4.15
C ILE A 1 5.90 -10.71 3.11
N SER A 2 4.57 -10.84 2.94
CA SER A 2 3.81 -10.00 2.02
C SER A 2 2.76 -9.20 2.79
N VAL A 3 2.65 -7.91 2.48
CA VAL A 3 1.63 -7.01 3.04
C VAL A 3 0.75 -6.52 1.90
N PHE A 4 -0.54 -6.83 1.98
CA PHE A 4 -1.56 -6.50 0.98
C PHE A 4 -2.72 -5.78 1.67
N ALA A 5 -2.86 -4.47 1.46
CA ALA A 5 -3.81 -3.62 2.18
C ALA A 5 -4.30 -2.45 1.31
N GLY A 6 -5.31 -1.72 1.77
CA GLY A 6 -5.84 -0.51 1.15
C GLY A 6 -7.34 -0.59 0.78
N THR A 7 -7.82 -1.73 0.29
CA THR A 7 -9.23 -1.89 -0.11
C THR A 7 -10.20 -1.67 1.06
N ASN A 8 -9.92 -2.28 2.22
CA ASN A 8 -10.76 -2.11 3.40
C ASN A 8 -10.59 -0.74 4.07
N ASP A 9 -9.42 -0.13 3.92
CA ASP A 9 -9.16 1.21 4.42
C ASP A 9 -9.98 2.24 3.64
N TYR A 10 -10.03 2.11 2.30
CA TYR A 10 -10.94 2.89 1.46
C TYR A 10 -12.41 2.70 1.85
N ASN A 11 -12.88 1.43 2.02
CA ASN A 11 -14.26 1.14 2.40
C ASN A 11 -14.65 1.76 3.75
N LYS A 12 -13.71 1.83 4.69
CA LYS A 12 -13.90 2.42 6.03
C LYS A 12 -13.63 3.91 6.07
N ALA A 13 -13.36 4.53 4.92
CA ALA A 13 -12.97 5.94 4.81
C ALA A 13 -11.84 6.32 5.77
N ARG A 14 -10.85 5.43 5.95
CA ARG A 14 -9.70 5.72 6.79
C ARG A 14 -8.92 6.89 6.20
N PRO A 15 -8.63 7.96 6.96
CA PRO A 15 -7.84 9.08 6.44
C PRO A 15 -6.45 8.61 5.96
N ILE A 16 -5.97 9.14 4.86
CA ILE A 16 -4.63 8.81 4.34
C ILE A 16 -3.55 9.21 5.35
N GLY A 17 -3.58 10.43 5.86
CA GLY A 17 -2.56 10.96 6.76
C GLY A 17 -1.21 11.22 6.06
N SER A 18 -0.14 11.23 6.84
CA SER A 18 1.22 11.42 6.35
C SER A 18 2.15 10.37 6.94
N PHE A 19 3.21 10.00 6.18
CA PHE A 19 4.29 9.14 6.70
C PHE A 19 5.20 9.86 7.69
N TYR A 20 5.30 11.18 7.58
CA TYR A 20 6.24 12.00 8.33
C TYR A 20 5.56 13.17 9.00
N THR A 21 6.13 13.61 10.13
CA THR A 21 5.79 14.87 10.77
C THR A 21 6.16 16.06 9.89
N GLU A 22 5.61 17.24 10.18
CA GLU A 22 6.12 18.48 9.61
C GLU A 22 7.60 18.65 10.04
N PRO A 23 8.46 19.12 9.11
CA PRO A 23 9.87 19.31 9.43
C PRO A 23 10.10 20.41 10.46
N VAL A 24 10.96 20.13 11.45
CA VAL A 24 11.43 21.08 12.45
C VAL A 24 12.93 21.32 12.31
N GLU A 25 13.42 22.51 12.71
CA GLU A 25 14.84 22.79 12.70
C GLU A 25 15.50 22.21 13.97
N GLU A 26 16.60 21.48 13.76
CA GLU A 26 17.39 20.90 14.85
C GLU A 26 18.87 21.29 14.72
N LYS A 27 19.51 21.47 15.87
CA LYS A 27 20.96 21.66 15.97
C LYS A 27 21.64 20.30 15.91
N VAL A 28 22.44 20.08 14.86
CA VAL A 28 23.15 18.81 14.62
C VAL A 28 24.64 19.06 14.42
N ILE A 29 25.45 18.02 14.66
CA ILE A 29 26.86 18.05 14.31
C ILE A 29 26.99 18.03 12.79
N VAL A 30 27.67 19.02 12.21
CA VAL A 30 27.90 19.15 10.76
C VAL A 30 29.36 18.91 10.37
N GLY A 31 30.26 18.69 11.32
CA GLY A 31 31.68 18.42 11.13
C GLY A 31 32.44 18.49 12.43
N TYR A 32 33.76 18.40 12.34
CA TYR A 32 34.67 18.49 13.46
C TYR A 32 35.85 19.40 13.10
N ASP A 33 36.36 20.17 14.11
CA ASP A 33 37.63 20.87 14.05
C ASP A 33 38.57 20.16 15.04
N GLY A 34 39.41 19.25 14.53
CA GLY A 34 40.10 18.27 15.37
C GLY A 34 39.10 17.33 16.04
N GLU A 35 39.05 17.29 17.37
CA GLU A 35 38.10 16.49 18.14
C GLU A 35 36.83 17.28 18.54
N GLU A 36 36.82 18.61 18.35
CA GLU A 36 35.69 19.44 18.75
C GLU A 36 34.57 19.43 17.72
N PRO A 37 33.29 19.16 18.13
CA PRO A 37 32.14 19.07 17.23
C PRO A 37 31.73 20.48 16.75
N ARG A 38 31.59 20.64 15.43
CA ARG A 38 31.02 21.83 14.81
C ARG A 38 29.54 21.63 14.55
N TYR A 39 28.71 22.53 15.05
CA TYR A 39 27.25 22.45 14.93
C TYR A 39 26.71 23.34 13.81
N GLY A 40 25.60 22.88 13.24
CA GLY A 40 24.79 23.64 12.29
C GLY A 40 23.32 23.26 12.43
N THR A 41 22.45 23.95 11.71
CA THR A 41 21.00 23.70 11.72
C THR A 41 20.60 22.84 10.50
N ARG A 42 19.74 21.84 10.71
CA ARG A 42 19.14 21.02 9.65
C ARG A 42 17.65 20.82 9.93
N LYS A 43 16.87 20.68 8.86
CA LYS A 43 15.47 20.26 8.98
C LYS A 43 15.40 18.76 9.24
N HIS A 44 14.67 18.37 10.26
CA HIS A 44 14.42 17.00 10.67
C HIS A 44 12.92 16.72 10.64
N ARG A 45 12.55 15.47 10.37
CA ARG A 45 11.18 14.96 10.45
C ARG A 45 11.19 13.51 10.93
N ASP A 46 10.20 13.14 11.74
CA ASP A 46 10.02 11.79 12.25
C ASP A 46 8.96 11.02 11.46
N LEU A 47 8.99 9.68 11.57
CA LEU A 47 7.90 8.82 11.11
C LEU A 47 6.70 8.95 12.05
N ILE A 48 5.49 9.06 11.50
CA ILE A 48 4.23 9.04 12.25
C ILE A 48 3.74 7.59 12.38
N PHE A 49 3.44 7.18 13.61
CA PHE A 49 2.91 5.83 13.92
C PHE A 49 1.44 5.86 14.38
N ASP A 50 0.71 6.92 14.04
CA ASP A 50 -0.71 7.05 14.36
C ASP A 50 -1.56 6.07 13.54
N THR A 51 -2.03 5.00 14.20
CA THR A 51 -2.86 3.96 13.57
C THR A 51 -4.27 4.41 13.20
N ALA A 52 -4.68 5.63 13.51
CA ALA A 52 -5.94 6.21 13.02
C ALA A 52 -5.86 6.56 11.53
N THR A 53 -4.66 6.74 10.98
CA THR A 53 -4.43 7.05 9.56
C THR A 53 -3.86 5.83 8.80
N PHE A 54 -4.01 5.83 7.47
CA PHE A 54 -3.49 4.75 6.63
C PHE A 54 -1.96 4.75 6.60
N CYS A 55 -1.33 5.92 6.39
CA CYS A 55 0.14 6.06 6.43
C CYS A 55 0.72 5.62 7.78
N GLY A 56 0.13 6.08 8.88
CA GLY A 56 0.60 5.73 10.23
C GLY A 56 0.42 4.24 10.54
N SER A 57 -0.67 3.61 10.08
CA SER A 57 -0.87 2.17 10.18
C SER A 57 0.18 1.38 9.41
N ILE A 58 0.53 1.82 8.19
CA ILE A 58 1.61 1.20 7.41
C ILE A 58 2.95 1.34 8.14
N ASN A 59 3.28 2.54 8.64
CA ASN A 59 4.49 2.74 9.43
C ASN A 59 4.54 1.81 10.64
N PHE A 60 3.43 1.68 11.38
CA PHE A 60 3.34 0.81 12.54
C PHE A 60 3.60 -0.66 12.16
N VAL A 61 2.92 -1.17 11.14
CA VAL A 61 3.07 -2.57 10.70
C VAL A 61 4.48 -2.83 10.20
N LEU A 62 5.02 -1.98 9.32
CA LEU A 62 6.34 -2.20 8.73
C LEU A 62 7.46 -2.03 9.74
N GLY A 63 7.37 -1.06 10.65
CA GLY A 63 8.31 -0.90 11.75
C GLY A 63 8.37 -2.14 12.64
N HIS A 64 7.19 -2.72 12.97
CA HIS A 64 7.10 -3.96 13.74
C HIS A 64 7.69 -5.16 13.00
N LEU A 65 7.35 -5.32 11.71
CA LEU A 65 7.87 -6.42 10.90
C LEU A 65 9.39 -6.34 10.72
N ARG A 66 9.96 -5.13 10.54
CA ARG A 66 11.41 -4.94 10.46
C ARG A 66 12.12 -5.32 11.76
N THR A 67 11.49 -5.04 12.91
CA THR A 67 12.03 -5.39 14.22
C THR A 67 11.97 -6.91 14.49
N LEU A 68 10.82 -7.52 14.19
CA LEU A 68 10.61 -8.95 14.46
C LEU A 68 11.32 -9.86 13.45
N TYR A 69 11.47 -9.41 12.21
CA TYR A 69 12.02 -10.21 11.10
C TYR A 69 13.10 -9.45 10.33
N PRO A 70 14.22 -9.07 10.98
CA PRO A 70 15.22 -8.17 10.38
C PRO A 70 15.90 -8.72 9.12
N THR A 71 15.94 -10.05 8.98
CA THR A 71 16.58 -10.74 7.84
C THR A 71 15.61 -11.19 6.76
N LYS A 72 14.29 -11.03 6.97
CA LYS A 72 13.30 -11.50 5.99
C LYS A 72 12.90 -10.40 5.02
N PRO A 73 12.79 -10.71 3.72
CA PRO A 73 12.25 -9.76 2.76
C PRO A 73 10.77 -9.45 3.09
N ILE A 74 10.40 -8.18 2.99
CA ILE A 74 9.03 -7.70 3.16
C ILE A 74 8.61 -7.07 1.84
N TYR A 75 7.58 -7.63 1.20
CA TYR A 75 7.01 -7.14 -0.04
C TYR A 75 5.72 -6.38 0.23
N LEU A 76 5.55 -5.22 -0.39
CA LEU A 76 4.28 -4.52 -0.42
C LEU A 76 3.54 -4.84 -1.71
N MET A 77 2.24 -5.06 -1.60
CA MET A 77 1.36 -5.27 -2.76
C MET A 77 0.30 -4.17 -2.80
N THR A 78 0.15 -3.51 -3.95
CA THR A 78 -0.94 -2.56 -4.15
C THR A 78 -2.27 -3.29 -4.24
N PRO A 79 -3.38 -2.69 -3.75
CA PRO A 79 -4.71 -3.24 -3.99
C PRO A 79 -5.02 -3.26 -5.50
N ILE A 80 -5.77 -4.27 -5.94
CA ILE A 80 -6.22 -4.39 -7.34
C ILE A 80 -7.34 -3.41 -7.63
N HIS A 81 -7.62 -3.16 -8.91
CA HIS A 81 -8.80 -2.42 -9.34
C HIS A 81 -10.09 -3.03 -8.81
N ARG A 82 -11.05 -2.19 -8.51
CA ARG A 82 -12.33 -2.56 -7.94
C ARG A 82 -13.50 -1.84 -8.63
N ALA A 83 -14.66 -2.49 -8.62
CA ALA A 83 -15.89 -1.86 -9.02
C ALA A 83 -17.01 -2.20 -8.02
N TYR A 84 -18.26 -1.93 -8.40
CA TYR A 84 -19.42 -2.10 -7.55
C TYR A 84 -19.53 -3.52 -6.98
N ALA A 85 -19.85 -3.58 -5.67
CA ALA A 85 -20.22 -4.83 -5.01
C ALA A 85 -21.38 -4.63 -4.02
N LYS A 86 -22.25 -5.63 -3.91
CA LYS A 86 -23.41 -5.64 -3.02
C LYS A 86 -23.48 -6.95 -2.26
N PHE A 87 -23.36 -6.89 -0.94
CA PHE A 87 -23.36 -8.05 -0.03
C PHE A 87 -24.54 -8.09 0.93
N GLY A 88 -25.66 -7.45 0.57
CA GLY A 88 -26.87 -7.34 1.38
C GLY A 88 -27.51 -5.97 1.21
N GLY A 89 -28.57 -5.69 1.96
CA GLY A 89 -29.34 -4.46 1.81
C GLY A 89 -28.51 -3.19 1.98
N ASP A 90 -27.70 -3.15 3.03
CA ASP A 90 -26.96 -1.95 3.42
C ASP A 90 -25.44 -2.06 3.19
N ASN A 91 -24.94 -3.21 2.72
CA ASN A 91 -23.51 -3.36 2.42
C ASN A 91 -23.26 -3.21 0.93
N ILE A 92 -23.25 -1.96 0.51
CA ILE A 92 -22.92 -1.56 -0.88
C ILE A 92 -21.54 -0.93 -0.88
N GLN A 93 -20.66 -1.43 -1.77
CA GLN A 93 -19.33 -0.92 -1.98
C GLN A 93 -19.25 -0.34 -3.39
N TYR A 94 -18.89 0.92 -3.46
CA TYR A 94 -18.89 1.66 -4.72
C TYR A 94 -17.67 1.32 -5.59
N ASP A 95 -17.80 1.64 -6.86
CA ASP A 95 -16.75 1.68 -7.86
C ASP A 95 -15.64 2.65 -7.43
N GLU A 96 -14.41 2.36 -7.84
CA GLU A 96 -13.23 3.16 -7.51
C GLU A 96 -13.26 4.61 -8.02
N LEU A 97 -14.17 4.96 -8.93
CA LEU A 97 -14.39 6.33 -9.40
C LEU A 97 -15.20 7.18 -8.42
N TYR A 98 -15.77 6.58 -7.39
CA TYR A 98 -16.40 7.34 -6.32
C TYR A 98 -15.41 7.57 -5.20
N ALA A 99 -15.39 8.79 -4.65
CA ALA A 99 -14.72 9.03 -3.39
C ALA A 99 -15.47 8.29 -2.25
N ASN A 100 -14.74 7.82 -1.27
CA ASN A 100 -15.33 7.25 -0.06
C ASN A 100 -16.04 8.33 0.78
N SER A 101 -16.67 7.97 1.89
CA SER A 101 -17.38 8.92 2.76
C SER A 101 -16.48 9.99 3.40
N GLY A 102 -15.17 9.81 3.37
CA GLY A 102 -14.16 10.80 3.77
C GLY A 102 -13.66 11.69 2.63
N GLY A 103 -14.24 11.55 1.41
CA GLY A 103 -13.87 12.36 0.25
C GLY A 103 -12.59 11.89 -0.47
N VAL A 104 -12.07 10.70 -0.15
CA VAL A 104 -10.79 10.17 -0.69
C VAL A 104 -11.08 9.14 -1.77
N PHE A 105 -10.41 9.25 -2.92
CA PHE A 105 -10.51 8.27 -4.00
C PHE A 105 -9.63 7.05 -3.75
N PHE A 106 -9.95 5.95 -4.42
CA PHE A 106 -9.25 4.67 -4.22
C PHE A 106 -7.78 4.69 -4.67
N ASP A 107 -7.48 5.41 -5.72
CA ASP A 107 -6.12 5.57 -6.25
C ASP A 107 -5.16 6.23 -5.25
N GLU A 108 -5.66 7.08 -4.34
CA GLU A 108 -4.84 7.65 -3.27
C GLU A 108 -4.31 6.57 -2.29
N TYR A 109 -5.10 5.52 -2.04
CA TYR A 109 -4.64 4.37 -1.25
C TYR A 109 -3.60 3.54 -2.02
N VAL A 110 -3.79 3.36 -3.33
CA VAL A 110 -2.82 2.69 -4.21
C VAL A 110 -1.48 3.43 -4.19
N GLU A 111 -1.49 4.74 -4.44
CA GLU A 111 -0.29 5.58 -4.45
C GLU A 111 0.39 5.64 -3.07
N THR A 112 -0.40 5.59 -1.99
CA THR A 112 0.15 5.51 -0.63
C THR A 112 0.95 4.23 -0.41
N VAL A 113 0.47 3.07 -0.88
CA VAL A 113 1.23 1.82 -0.80
C VAL A 113 2.52 1.89 -1.63
N LYS A 114 2.47 2.48 -2.83
CA LYS A 114 3.67 2.70 -3.66
C LYS A 114 4.69 3.59 -2.95
N LYS A 115 4.23 4.68 -2.34
CA LYS A 115 5.10 5.57 -1.55
C LYS A 115 5.69 4.86 -0.34
N ALA A 116 4.91 4.04 0.35
CA ALA A 116 5.37 3.25 1.50
C ALA A 116 6.53 2.32 1.14
N ALA A 117 6.53 1.73 -0.07
CA ALA A 117 7.61 0.87 -0.55
C ALA A 117 8.96 1.60 -0.53
N ASN A 118 8.99 2.87 -0.97
CA ASN A 118 10.18 3.69 -0.93
C ASN A 118 10.55 4.12 0.51
N VAL A 119 9.56 4.50 1.32
CA VAL A 119 9.78 4.92 2.73
C VAL A 119 10.46 3.80 3.53
N TRP A 120 10.06 2.56 3.30
CA TRP A 120 10.47 1.40 4.10
C TRP A 120 11.48 0.48 3.40
N ALA A 121 11.98 0.85 2.23
CA ALA A 121 12.87 0.03 1.40
C ALA A 121 12.31 -1.40 1.22
N CYS A 122 11.03 -1.49 0.87
CA CYS A 122 10.32 -2.73 0.58
C CYS A 122 10.17 -2.89 -0.93
N PRO A 123 10.50 -4.04 -1.54
CA PRO A 123 10.13 -4.32 -2.92
C PRO A 123 8.62 -4.20 -3.11
N LEU A 124 8.19 -3.57 -4.20
CA LEU A 124 6.80 -3.35 -4.56
C LEU A 124 6.34 -4.36 -5.60
N ILE A 125 5.18 -4.98 -5.36
CA ILE A 125 4.43 -5.75 -6.35
C ILE A 125 3.17 -4.93 -6.68
N ASP A 126 3.22 -4.17 -7.76
CA ASP A 126 2.11 -3.32 -8.18
C ASP A 126 1.00 -4.14 -8.85
N LEU A 127 0.17 -4.82 -8.05
CA LEU A 127 -0.95 -5.62 -8.57
C LEU A 127 -2.01 -4.77 -9.27
N ASN A 128 -2.16 -3.49 -8.90
CA ASN A 128 -3.07 -2.59 -9.58
C ASN A 128 -2.75 -2.51 -11.08
N ALA A 129 -1.49 -2.36 -11.42
CA ALA A 129 -1.04 -2.28 -12.80
C ALA A 129 -0.78 -3.65 -13.45
N LEU A 130 -0.22 -4.63 -12.70
CA LEU A 130 0.36 -5.84 -13.28
C LEU A 130 -0.63 -6.99 -13.50
N CYS A 131 -1.69 -7.10 -12.67
CA CYS A 131 -2.55 -8.29 -12.75
C CYS A 131 -3.52 -8.26 -13.95
N GLY A 132 -3.69 -7.13 -14.63
CA GLY A 132 -4.58 -6.98 -15.79
C GLY A 132 -6.05 -7.23 -15.46
N LEU A 133 -6.46 -7.04 -14.19
CA LEU A 133 -7.85 -7.15 -13.75
C LEU A 133 -8.50 -5.77 -13.83
N TYR A 134 -9.55 -5.63 -14.64
CA TYR A 134 -10.25 -4.36 -14.82
C TYR A 134 -11.76 -4.56 -14.71
N PRO A 135 -12.33 -4.52 -13.50
CA PRO A 135 -13.73 -4.91 -13.23
C PRO A 135 -14.79 -3.98 -13.83
N ARG A 136 -14.39 -2.80 -14.31
CA ARG A 136 -15.28 -1.84 -14.96
C ARG A 136 -15.62 -2.21 -16.40
N ASN A 137 -14.88 -3.13 -16.99
CA ASN A 137 -15.24 -3.75 -18.27
C ASN A 137 -16.08 -5.00 -18.01
N ASP A 138 -17.27 -5.08 -18.61
CA ASP A 138 -18.22 -6.18 -18.34
C ASP A 138 -17.68 -7.55 -18.72
N THR A 139 -16.95 -7.66 -19.81
CA THR A 139 -16.30 -8.92 -20.21
C THR A 139 -15.25 -9.36 -19.20
N HIS A 140 -14.43 -8.43 -18.68
CA HIS A 140 -13.47 -8.72 -17.61
C HIS A 140 -14.17 -9.08 -16.31
N ALA A 141 -15.25 -8.40 -15.97
CA ALA A 141 -16.03 -8.70 -14.77
C ALA A 141 -16.58 -10.14 -14.82
N ALA A 142 -17.19 -10.53 -15.94
CA ALA A 142 -17.73 -11.87 -16.12
C ALA A 142 -16.67 -12.98 -16.03
N LEU A 143 -15.45 -12.73 -16.51
CA LEU A 143 -14.38 -13.73 -16.55
C LEU A 143 -13.59 -13.82 -15.24
N PHE A 144 -13.37 -12.69 -14.56
CA PHE A 144 -12.35 -12.62 -13.52
C PHE A 144 -12.85 -12.18 -12.16
N PHE A 145 -14.13 -11.83 -12.02
CA PHE A 145 -14.71 -11.42 -10.74
C PHE A 145 -15.80 -12.40 -10.30
N ALA A 146 -16.14 -12.35 -9.03
CA ALA A 146 -17.03 -13.33 -8.41
C ALA A 146 -18.44 -13.31 -9.02
N ASN A 147 -18.93 -12.10 -9.38
CA ASN A 147 -20.21 -11.93 -10.08
C ASN A 147 -20.23 -10.58 -10.82
N GLU A 148 -20.45 -10.63 -12.13
CA GLU A 148 -20.46 -9.44 -12.98
C GLU A 148 -21.55 -8.39 -12.62
N SER A 149 -22.61 -8.81 -11.95
CA SER A 149 -23.72 -7.94 -11.61
C SER A 149 -23.69 -7.46 -10.14
N THR A 150 -23.17 -8.29 -9.24
CA THR A 150 -23.29 -8.06 -7.79
C THR A 150 -21.98 -8.04 -7.05
N ASP A 151 -20.87 -8.52 -7.64
CA ASP A 151 -19.56 -8.54 -6.99
C ASP A 151 -18.41 -8.39 -7.99
N ARG A 152 -18.09 -7.16 -8.31
CA ARG A 152 -16.92 -6.78 -9.10
C ARG A 152 -15.75 -6.33 -8.23
N LEU A 153 -15.72 -6.76 -6.97
CA LEU A 153 -14.68 -6.48 -6.00
C LEU A 153 -13.79 -7.71 -5.77
N HIS A 154 -14.41 -8.86 -5.53
CA HIS A 154 -13.67 -10.09 -5.26
C HIS A 154 -13.35 -10.84 -6.55
N PRO A 155 -12.08 -11.20 -6.77
CA PRO A 155 -11.70 -12.00 -7.92
C PRO A 155 -12.35 -13.40 -7.89
N SER A 156 -12.75 -13.89 -9.06
CA SER A 156 -13.10 -15.31 -9.27
C SER A 156 -11.85 -16.20 -9.20
N ALA A 157 -12.01 -17.51 -9.32
CA ALA A 157 -10.87 -18.43 -9.45
C ALA A 157 -9.94 -18.05 -10.62
N GLY A 158 -10.49 -17.56 -11.75
CA GLY A 158 -9.73 -17.04 -12.87
C GLY A 158 -8.96 -15.76 -12.53
N GLY A 159 -9.60 -14.86 -11.79
CA GLY A 159 -8.98 -13.64 -11.28
C GLY A 159 -7.83 -13.94 -10.31
N HIS A 160 -8.04 -14.81 -9.35
CA HIS A 160 -6.99 -15.25 -8.42
C HIS A 160 -5.81 -15.91 -9.15
N LYS A 161 -6.07 -16.72 -10.20
CA LYS A 161 -5.00 -17.30 -11.02
C LYS A 161 -4.16 -16.20 -11.70
N ARG A 162 -4.79 -15.14 -12.24
CA ARG A 162 -4.08 -14.00 -12.82
C ARG A 162 -3.24 -13.25 -11.78
N MET A 163 -3.80 -12.99 -10.60
CA MET A 163 -3.06 -12.38 -9.51
C MET A 163 -1.83 -13.21 -9.12
N ALA A 164 -2.02 -14.53 -8.95
CA ALA A 164 -0.92 -15.43 -8.60
C ALA A 164 0.20 -15.44 -9.66
N GLN A 165 -0.17 -15.40 -10.95
CA GLN A 165 0.81 -15.31 -12.05
C GLN A 165 1.58 -13.98 -12.01
N ALA A 166 0.89 -12.85 -11.77
CA ALA A 166 1.52 -11.54 -11.64
C ALA A 166 2.47 -11.49 -10.43
N ILE A 167 2.04 -12.01 -9.28
CA ILE A 167 2.87 -12.10 -8.07
C ILE A 167 4.11 -12.96 -8.33
N ALA A 168 3.95 -14.15 -8.90
CA ALA A 168 5.07 -15.05 -9.18
C ALA A 168 6.07 -14.46 -10.19
N HIS A 169 5.59 -13.70 -11.18
CA HIS A 169 6.43 -12.97 -12.12
C HIS A 169 7.19 -11.83 -11.41
N ALA A 170 6.47 -11.01 -10.65
CA ALA A 170 7.06 -9.87 -9.95
C ALA A 170 8.10 -10.31 -8.90
N LEU A 171 7.84 -11.38 -8.14
CA LEU A 171 8.79 -11.90 -7.15
C LEU A 171 10.14 -12.28 -7.79
N ARG A 172 10.13 -12.84 -9.00
CA ARG A 172 11.38 -13.15 -9.73
C ARG A 172 12.13 -11.91 -10.21
N ALA A 173 11.41 -10.83 -10.48
CA ALA A 173 11.98 -9.59 -11.01
C ALA A 173 12.43 -8.61 -9.92
N VAL A 174 11.72 -8.56 -8.79
CA VAL A 174 11.93 -7.53 -7.74
C VAL A 174 12.59 -8.06 -6.48
N SER A 175 12.82 -9.38 -6.37
CA SER A 175 13.49 -9.94 -5.20
C SER A 175 15.01 -9.75 -5.35
N PRO A 176 15.65 -8.87 -4.58
CA PRO A 176 17.10 -8.70 -4.58
C PRO A 176 17.82 -9.77 -3.73
N TYR A 177 17.06 -10.69 -3.15
CA TYR A 177 17.57 -11.70 -2.22
C TYR A 177 17.68 -13.04 -2.95
N ASP A 178 18.80 -13.74 -2.77
CA ASP A 178 18.97 -15.09 -3.26
C ASP A 178 17.95 -16.02 -2.58
N HIS A 179 17.31 -16.84 -3.37
CA HIS A 179 16.39 -17.86 -2.91
C HIS A 179 17.21 -19.13 -2.62
N GLU A 180 17.91 -19.15 -1.47
CA GLU A 180 18.45 -20.39 -0.90
C GLU A 180 17.36 -21.19 -0.19
#